data_cf767791508f5a047c3a2dfebec3a5c8
#
_entry.id   cf767791508f5a047c3a2dfebec3a5c8
#
_cell.length_a   1.000
_cell.length_b   1.000
_cell.length_c   1.000
_cell.angle_alpha   90.00
_cell.angle_beta   90.00
_cell.angle_gamma   90.00
#
_symmetry.space_group_name_H-M   'P 1'
#
loop_
_entity.id
_entity.type
_entity.pdbx_description
1 polymer ?
#
loop_
_entity_poly.entity_id
_entity_poly.type
_entity_poly.pdbx_seq_one_letter_code
_entity_poly.pdbx_strand_id
1 'polypeptide(L)' 'MPKLDGTMYAWERAELNQAKARYDKAVDRVKRHPNSARIYEADEKKTFADLMRITAKYAGCK' A
#
# COMPACT_ATOMS: atom_id res chain seq x y z
N MET A 1 11.29 -11.56 -14.67
CA MET A 1 11.06 -10.15 -14.91
C MET A 1 10.00 -9.60 -13.98
N PRO A 2 10.21 -8.45 -13.40
CA PRO A 2 9.16 -7.84 -12.59
C PRO A 2 7.94 -7.48 -13.44
N LYS A 3 6.79 -7.58 -12.81
CA LYS A 3 5.53 -7.28 -13.48
C LYS A 3 5.05 -5.86 -13.23
N LEU A 4 5.96 -4.94 -13.12
CA LEU A 4 5.59 -3.54 -12.98
C LEU A 4 5.54 -2.90 -14.36
N ASP A 5 4.85 -1.79 -14.42
CA ASP A 5 4.67 -1.03 -15.66
C ASP A 5 3.80 -1.79 -16.65
N GLY A 6 4.20 -1.80 -17.88
CA GLY A 6 3.38 -2.29 -18.97
C GLY A 6 3.05 -3.76 -18.97
N THR A 7 3.72 -4.54 -18.13
CA THR A 7 3.48 -5.98 -18.10
C THR A 7 2.36 -6.41 -17.18
N MET A 8 1.84 -5.47 -16.39
CA MET A 8 0.77 -5.78 -15.45
C MET A 8 -0.58 -5.80 -16.14
N TYR A 9 -1.41 -6.75 -15.73
CA TYR A 9 -2.81 -6.73 -16.13
C TYR A 9 -3.55 -5.61 -15.42
N ALA A 10 -4.69 -5.21 -15.97
CA ALA A 10 -5.47 -4.11 -15.40
C ALA A 10 -5.89 -4.41 -13.96
N TRP A 11 -6.30 -5.65 -13.67
CA TRP A 11 -6.72 -5.99 -12.32
C TRP A 11 -5.55 -6.00 -11.33
N GLU A 12 -4.36 -6.36 -11.80
CA GLU A 12 -3.16 -6.32 -10.96
C GLU A 12 -2.80 -4.90 -10.61
N ARG A 13 -2.87 -4.02 -11.59
CA ARG A 13 -2.60 -2.61 -11.38
C ARG A 13 -3.61 -1.99 -10.42
N ALA A 14 -4.87 -2.37 -10.57
CA ALA A 14 -5.92 -1.88 -9.69
C ALA A 14 -5.67 -2.32 -8.24
N GLU A 15 -5.25 -3.55 -8.05
CA GLU A 15 -4.94 -4.05 -6.72
C GLU A 15 -3.81 -3.25 -6.07
N LEU A 16 -2.76 -2.99 -6.83
CA LEU A 16 -1.63 -2.22 -6.32
C LEU A 16 -2.04 -0.79 -6.02
N ASN A 17 -2.81 -0.18 -6.90
CA ASN A 17 -3.28 1.19 -6.69
C ASN A 17 -4.18 1.30 -5.47
N GLN A 18 -5.03 0.31 -5.23
CA GLN A 18 -5.87 0.30 -4.04
C GLN A 18 -5.04 0.20 -2.77
N ALA A 19 -4.02 -0.63 -2.79
CA ALA A 19 -3.14 -0.76 -1.64
C ALA A 19 -2.43 0.55 -1.35
N LYS A 20 -1.95 1.23 -2.39
CA LYS A 20 -1.32 2.53 -2.25
C LYS A 20 -2.28 3.57 -1.67
N ALA A 21 -3.51 3.58 -2.18
CA ALA A 21 -4.51 4.52 -1.72
C ALA A 21 -4.85 4.31 -0.25
N ARG A 22 -4.94 3.06 0.19
CA ARG A 22 -5.19 2.75 1.59
C ARG A 22 -4.05 3.24 2.48
N TYR A 23 -2.84 3.01 2.03
CA TYR A 23 -1.67 3.46 2.79
C TYR A 23 -1.64 4.98 2.86
N ASP A 24 -1.88 5.66 1.74
CA ASP A 24 -1.89 7.12 1.71
C ASP A 24 -2.93 7.68 2.66
N LYS A 25 -4.12 7.08 2.70
CA LYS A 25 -5.16 7.52 3.63
C LYS A 25 -4.75 7.31 5.07
N ALA A 26 -4.11 6.18 5.35
CA ALA A 26 -3.66 5.90 6.72
C ALA A 26 -2.61 6.92 7.17
N VAL A 27 -1.66 7.23 6.30
CA VAL A 27 -0.65 8.25 6.59
C VAL A 27 -1.29 9.61 6.81
N ASP A 28 -2.25 9.95 5.96
CA ASP A 28 -2.94 11.23 6.08
C ASP A 28 -3.69 11.34 7.40
N ARG A 29 -4.32 10.26 7.83
CA ARG A 29 -5.03 10.26 9.12
C ARG A 29 -4.07 10.51 10.28
N VAL A 30 -2.91 9.89 10.25
CA VAL A 30 -1.90 10.12 11.28
C VAL A 30 -1.52 11.59 11.33
N LYS A 31 -1.31 12.19 10.17
CA LYS A 31 -0.93 13.60 10.10
C LYS A 31 -2.04 14.54 10.58
N ARG A 32 -3.28 14.19 10.26
CA ARG A 32 -4.42 15.06 10.63
C ARG A 32 -4.81 14.93 12.08
N HIS A 33 -4.49 13.80 12.69
CA HIS A 33 -4.90 13.53 14.06
C HIS A 33 -3.68 13.20 14.92
N PRO A 34 -2.81 14.19 15.16
CA PRO A 34 -1.59 13.92 15.92
C PRO A 34 -1.86 13.47 17.35
N ASN A 35 -2.98 13.90 17.93
CA ASN A 35 -3.32 13.48 19.29
C ASN A 35 -3.79 12.04 19.36
N SER A 36 -4.25 11.49 18.24
CA SER A 36 -4.71 10.12 18.16
C SER A 36 -3.80 9.28 17.28
N ALA A 37 -2.57 9.73 17.08
CA ALA A 37 -1.66 9.09 16.15
C ALA A 37 -1.45 7.61 16.47
N ARG A 38 -1.42 7.27 17.75
CA ARG A 38 -1.20 5.87 18.13
C ARG A 38 -2.27 4.93 17.56
N ILE A 39 -3.50 5.42 17.54
CA ILE A 39 -4.60 4.62 17.02
C ILE A 39 -4.43 4.40 15.52
N TYR A 40 -4.07 5.46 14.81
CA TYR A 40 -3.97 5.40 13.36
C TYR A 40 -2.64 4.81 12.88
N GLU A 41 -1.61 4.84 13.71
CA GLU A 41 -0.32 4.24 13.36
C GLU A 41 -0.43 2.73 13.18
N ALA A 42 -1.27 2.08 13.97
CA ALA A 42 -1.47 0.64 13.82
C ALA A 42 -2.02 0.34 12.42
N ASP A 43 -2.95 1.18 11.97
CA ASP A 43 -3.54 1.03 10.65
C ASP A 43 -2.51 1.34 9.56
N GLU A 44 -1.69 2.36 9.78
CA GLU A 44 -0.63 2.72 8.87
C GLU A 44 0.35 1.57 8.67
N LYS A 45 0.77 0.95 9.77
CA LYS A 45 1.69 -0.18 9.69
C LYS A 45 1.08 -1.36 8.95
N LYS A 46 -0.20 -1.60 9.21
CA LYS A 46 -0.91 -2.71 8.57
C LYS A 46 -1.03 -2.49 7.07
N THR A 47 -1.40 -1.28 6.67
CA THR A 47 -1.54 -0.97 5.25
C THR A 47 -0.19 -0.94 4.57
N PHE A 48 0.84 -0.50 5.27
CA PHE A 48 2.19 -0.51 4.72
C PHE A 48 2.68 -1.94 4.46
N ALA A 49 2.47 -2.83 5.43
CA ALA A 49 2.84 -4.23 5.27
C ALA A 49 2.11 -4.87 4.10
N ASP A 50 0.84 -4.53 3.96
CA ASP A 50 0.03 -5.04 2.86
C ASP A 50 0.55 -4.53 1.52
N LEU A 51 0.86 -3.25 1.45
CA LEU A 51 1.42 -2.64 0.25
C LEU A 51 2.75 -3.28 -0.13
N MET A 52 3.62 -3.49 0.84
CA MET A 52 4.90 -4.12 0.59
C MET A 52 4.74 -5.54 0.09
N ARG A 53 3.80 -6.28 0.65
CA ARG A 53 3.55 -7.65 0.22
C ARG A 53 3.06 -7.70 -1.22
N ILE A 54 2.14 -6.82 -1.56
CA ILE A 54 1.61 -6.77 -2.92
C ILE A 54 2.69 -6.32 -3.90
N THR A 55 3.48 -5.33 -3.52
CA THR A 55 4.56 -4.85 -4.35
C THR A 55 5.58 -5.95 -4.61
N ALA A 56 5.94 -6.70 -3.57
CA ALA A 56 6.89 -7.78 -3.71
C ALA A 56 6.33 -8.91 -4.57
N LYS A 57 5.04 -9.14 -4.49
CA LYS A 57 4.37 -10.16 -5.28
C LYS A 57 4.55 -9.89 -6.77
N TYR A 58 4.45 -8.65 -7.18
CA TYR A 58 4.52 -8.32 -8.60
C TYR A 58 5.92 -7.94 -9.06
N ALA A 59 6.69 -7.28 -8.20
CA ALA A 59 8.01 -6.79 -8.59
C ALA A 59 9.09 -7.82 -8.42
N GLY A 60 9.01 -8.60 -7.36
CA GLY A 60 10.04 -9.56 -7.05
C GLY A 60 9.75 -10.95 -7.53
N CYS A 61 8.77 -11.10 -8.35
CA CYS A 61 8.36 -12.43 -8.71
C CYS A 61 9.42 -13.14 -9.51
N LYS A 62 9.58 -14.32 -9.18
CA LYS A 62 10.56 -15.18 -9.83
C LYS A 62 9.99 -16.47 -10.10
#